data_4481d0c59b1bc53b5c161da0c4d4c5ef
#
_entry.id   4481d0c59b1bc53b5c161da0c4d4c5ef
#
_cell.length_a   1.000
_cell.length_b   1.000
_cell.length_c   1.000
_cell.angle_alpha   90.00
_cell.angle_beta   90.00
_cell.angle_gamma   90.00
#
_symmetry.space_group_name_H-M   'P 1'
#
loop_
_entity.id
_entity.type
_entity.pdbx_description
1 polymer ?
#
loop_
_entity_poly.entity_id
_entity_poly.type
_entity_poly.pdbx_seq_one_letter_code
_entity_poly.pdbx_strand_id
1 'polypeptide(L)'
;MKMNAASIKNQKAEWEALGVKLPAFDHEAMTANTKAHPMWVHFGAGNIFRGFIAALQQRLLNEGLSDRGFIAADTFDYDIIDKIYTPFDNLTMNVTLNPDGTTSREIIGSVAEGLRANSAEPEMMARFKEIFTDPGLQMISFTITEKGYALYRPDGSLLPVVQADMDEGPAKARHAMSMVAALLFERFKAGAYPLAVVSMDNCSHNGEKLQSSVMTVAKAWADKGFVGQDFIDYLEDESKIAFPWSMIDKITPRPHKIVEEALVKDGIEDMTPIVTSKNTFIAAFVNAERPQYLVVEDKFPNGRPPLEKAGVYLTDRDTVNKTERMKVTTCLNPLHTAMSVYGCMLGYTLICDEMKDEDIVALVKRLGYQEGLPVVVDPKILDPRAFIDEVVGQRLPNPFMPDAPQRIATDTSQKVGIRFGETIKSYIAEGRDLDSLVSIPLALAGWLRYLLAVDDNGSAMEVSADPLKDDLQAKLAGIEVGKPETYHGQLKEILANASIFGVDLTSTVLADKIEKFFVAELAGPGAVRKTLHEALA
;
A
#
# COMPACT_ATOMS: atom_id res chain seq x y z
N MET A 1 -29.71 -13.49 -7.93
CA MET A 1 -28.77 -13.81 -9.06
C MET A 1 -27.43 -14.26 -8.49
N LYS A 2 -26.94 -15.41 -8.89
CA LYS A 2 -25.61 -15.88 -8.43
C LYS A 2 -24.53 -15.38 -9.38
N MET A 3 -23.43 -14.81 -8.84
CA MET A 3 -22.29 -14.40 -9.63
C MET A 3 -21.43 -15.62 -9.99
N ASN A 4 -21.57 -16.11 -11.22
CA ASN A 4 -20.79 -17.23 -11.78
C ASN A 4 -20.71 -17.11 -13.30
N ALA A 5 -19.86 -17.91 -13.95
CA ALA A 5 -19.64 -17.88 -15.39
C ALA A 5 -20.91 -18.11 -16.21
N ALA A 6 -21.77 -19.02 -15.77
CA ALA A 6 -23.04 -19.30 -16.45
C ALA A 6 -24.00 -18.10 -16.38
N SER A 7 -24.08 -17.43 -15.23
CA SER A 7 -24.97 -16.27 -15.04
C SER A 7 -24.52 -15.07 -15.87
N ILE A 8 -23.22 -14.72 -15.87
CA ILE A 8 -22.73 -13.59 -16.68
C ILE A 8 -22.91 -13.82 -18.19
N LYS A 9 -22.93 -15.06 -18.63
CA LYS A 9 -23.18 -15.45 -20.02
C LYS A 9 -24.67 -15.41 -20.38
N ASN A 10 -25.54 -16.00 -19.52
CA ASN A 10 -26.93 -16.26 -19.85
C ASN A 10 -27.91 -15.18 -19.34
N GLN A 11 -27.50 -14.36 -18.36
CA GLN A 11 -28.33 -13.32 -17.73
C GLN A 11 -27.69 -11.93 -17.91
N LYS A 12 -27.07 -11.68 -19.06
CA LYS A 12 -26.34 -10.43 -19.34
C LYS A 12 -27.23 -9.20 -19.18
N ALA A 13 -28.46 -9.24 -19.72
CA ALA A 13 -29.38 -8.11 -19.67
C ALA A 13 -29.81 -7.77 -18.22
N GLU A 14 -29.96 -8.77 -17.36
CA GLU A 14 -30.29 -8.58 -15.95
C GLU A 14 -29.13 -7.93 -15.18
N TRP A 15 -27.89 -8.35 -15.43
CA TRP A 15 -26.71 -7.72 -14.85
C TRP A 15 -26.53 -6.27 -15.30
N GLU A 16 -26.70 -6.00 -16.60
CA GLU A 16 -26.62 -4.65 -17.16
C GLU A 16 -27.73 -3.74 -16.63
N ALA A 17 -28.94 -4.28 -16.40
CA ALA A 17 -30.06 -3.54 -15.79
C ALA A 17 -29.76 -3.10 -14.33
N LEU A 18 -28.90 -3.83 -13.61
CA LEU A 18 -28.39 -3.45 -12.29
C LEU A 18 -27.20 -2.45 -12.35
N GLY A 19 -26.83 -1.98 -13.54
CA GLY A 19 -25.70 -1.08 -13.74
C GLY A 19 -24.34 -1.76 -13.59
N VAL A 20 -24.27 -3.08 -13.71
CA VAL A 20 -23.05 -3.87 -13.59
C VAL A 20 -22.40 -4.04 -14.95
N LYS A 21 -21.13 -3.60 -15.09
CA LYS A 21 -20.33 -3.90 -16.27
C LYS A 21 -19.87 -5.36 -16.23
N LEU A 22 -19.99 -6.04 -17.36
CA LEU A 22 -19.53 -7.41 -17.54
C LEU A 22 -18.22 -7.46 -18.35
N PRO A 23 -17.41 -8.54 -18.20
CA PRO A 23 -16.32 -8.82 -19.12
C PRO A 23 -16.78 -8.81 -20.58
N ALA A 24 -16.04 -8.14 -21.45
CA ALA A 24 -16.36 -8.06 -22.89
C ALA A 24 -15.69 -9.17 -23.73
N PHE A 25 -14.90 -10.03 -23.09
CA PHE A 25 -14.23 -11.19 -23.70
C PHE A 25 -14.95 -12.51 -23.36
N ASP A 26 -14.65 -13.57 -24.10
CA ASP A 26 -15.11 -14.91 -23.79
C ASP A 26 -14.34 -15.46 -22.56
N HIS A 27 -15.01 -15.46 -21.41
CA HIS A 27 -14.45 -15.89 -20.12
C HIS A 27 -14.02 -17.37 -20.13
N GLU A 28 -14.80 -18.24 -20.78
CA GLU A 28 -14.52 -19.67 -20.85
C GLU A 28 -13.28 -19.94 -21.72
N ALA A 29 -13.20 -19.31 -22.88
CA ALA A 29 -12.04 -19.41 -23.77
C ALA A 29 -10.77 -18.84 -23.11
N MET A 30 -10.85 -17.68 -22.47
CA MET A 30 -9.73 -17.06 -21.73
C MET A 30 -9.25 -17.98 -20.61
N THR A 31 -10.18 -18.56 -19.83
CA THR A 31 -9.86 -19.46 -18.73
C THR A 31 -9.12 -20.71 -19.23
N ALA A 32 -9.62 -21.34 -20.28
CA ALA A 32 -8.99 -22.53 -20.87
C ALA A 32 -7.59 -22.21 -21.43
N ASN A 33 -7.45 -21.09 -22.14
CA ASN A 33 -6.18 -20.65 -22.70
C ASN A 33 -5.14 -20.33 -21.61
N THR A 34 -5.55 -19.62 -20.54
CA THR A 34 -4.65 -19.28 -19.43
C THR A 34 -4.15 -20.52 -18.68
N LYS A 35 -5.03 -21.50 -18.46
CA LYS A 35 -4.66 -22.75 -17.79
C LYS A 35 -3.69 -23.58 -18.64
N ALA A 36 -3.86 -23.61 -19.95
CA ALA A 36 -3.00 -24.34 -20.88
C ALA A 36 -1.66 -23.63 -21.12
N HIS A 37 -1.66 -22.30 -21.10
CA HIS A 37 -0.51 -21.46 -21.44
C HIS A 37 -0.37 -20.34 -20.40
N PRO A 38 0.10 -20.63 -19.17
CA PRO A 38 0.23 -19.67 -18.11
C PRO A 38 1.19 -18.54 -18.50
N MET A 39 0.74 -17.28 -18.29
CA MET A 39 1.52 -16.09 -18.61
C MET A 39 1.87 -15.27 -17.37
N TRP A 40 0.95 -15.18 -16.43
CA TRP A 40 1.08 -14.36 -15.24
C TRP A 40 0.50 -15.05 -14.00
N VAL A 41 1.33 -15.27 -12.99
CA VAL A 41 0.89 -15.76 -11.67
C VAL A 41 0.96 -14.60 -10.68
N HIS A 42 -0.08 -14.43 -9.87
CA HIS A 42 -0.08 -13.43 -8.80
C HIS A 42 -0.23 -14.09 -7.43
N PHE A 43 0.69 -13.77 -6.52
CA PHE A 43 0.67 -14.21 -5.13
C PHE A 43 0.07 -13.13 -4.24
N GLY A 44 -0.95 -13.51 -3.44
CA GLY A 44 -1.74 -12.60 -2.62
C GLY A 44 -3.09 -12.31 -3.26
N ALA A 45 -4.03 -13.24 -3.09
CA ALA A 45 -5.35 -13.24 -3.74
C ALA A 45 -6.36 -12.25 -3.09
N GLY A 46 -5.85 -11.22 -2.36
CA GLY A 46 -6.64 -10.28 -1.57
C GLY A 46 -7.29 -9.14 -2.37
N ASN A 47 -7.79 -8.15 -1.62
CA ASN A 47 -8.61 -7.06 -2.19
C ASN A 47 -7.84 -6.21 -3.20
N ILE A 48 -6.57 -5.88 -2.93
CA ILE A 48 -5.78 -5.03 -3.83
C ILE A 48 -5.54 -5.72 -5.19
N PHE A 49 -5.28 -7.02 -5.19
CA PHE A 49 -5.17 -7.79 -6.41
C PHE A 49 -6.50 -7.80 -7.18
N ARG A 50 -7.60 -8.20 -6.53
CA ARG A 50 -8.91 -8.34 -7.16
C ARG A 50 -9.49 -7.03 -7.66
N GLY A 51 -9.34 -5.94 -6.88
CA GLY A 51 -9.91 -4.62 -7.18
C GLY A 51 -9.04 -3.74 -8.07
N PHE A 52 -7.76 -4.09 -8.26
CA PHE A 52 -6.86 -3.27 -9.06
C PHE A 52 -6.06 -4.07 -10.09
N ILE A 53 -5.16 -4.97 -9.66
CA ILE A 53 -4.24 -5.64 -10.59
C ILE A 53 -5.02 -6.50 -11.60
N ALA A 54 -6.01 -7.28 -11.13
CA ALA A 54 -6.88 -8.08 -11.99
C ALA A 54 -7.72 -7.21 -12.95
N ALA A 55 -8.16 -6.03 -12.50
CA ALA A 55 -8.89 -5.08 -13.33
C ALA A 55 -8.03 -4.49 -14.47
N LEU A 56 -6.71 -4.35 -14.28
CA LEU A 56 -5.80 -3.93 -15.36
C LEU A 56 -5.75 -4.97 -16.47
N GLN A 57 -5.57 -6.23 -16.14
CA GLN A 57 -5.56 -7.32 -17.13
C GLN A 57 -6.93 -7.48 -17.81
N GLN A 58 -8.04 -7.27 -17.07
CA GLN A 58 -9.36 -7.27 -17.68
C GLN A 58 -9.52 -6.21 -18.77
N ARG A 59 -8.94 -5.02 -18.59
CA ARG A 59 -8.95 -3.98 -19.65
C ARG A 59 -8.27 -4.48 -20.91
N LEU A 60 -7.09 -5.13 -20.77
CA LEU A 60 -6.38 -5.68 -21.92
C LEU A 60 -7.18 -6.79 -22.61
N LEU A 61 -7.84 -7.65 -21.84
CA LEU A 61 -8.72 -8.69 -22.37
C LEU A 61 -9.95 -8.08 -23.09
N ASN A 62 -10.59 -7.08 -22.50
CA ASN A 62 -11.74 -6.39 -23.08
C ASN A 62 -11.42 -5.70 -24.41
N GLU A 63 -10.19 -5.21 -24.57
CA GLU A 63 -9.69 -4.54 -25.77
C GLU A 63 -9.06 -5.51 -26.78
N GLY A 64 -9.01 -6.81 -26.48
CA GLY A 64 -8.39 -7.82 -27.34
C GLY A 64 -6.87 -7.72 -27.43
N LEU A 65 -6.25 -7.03 -26.48
CA LEU A 65 -4.79 -6.86 -26.38
C LEU A 65 -4.10 -8.01 -25.62
N SER A 66 -4.88 -8.88 -25.01
CA SER A 66 -4.45 -10.13 -24.37
C SER A 66 -5.53 -11.19 -24.58
N ASP A 67 -5.12 -12.45 -24.58
CA ASP A 67 -5.99 -13.62 -24.65
C ASP A 67 -5.88 -14.52 -23.40
N ARG A 68 -5.08 -14.10 -22.42
CA ARG A 68 -4.80 -14.83 -21.18
C ARG A 68 -4.97 -13.93 -19.97
N GLY A 69 -5.49 -14.50 -18.89
CA GLY A 69 -5.69 -13.84 -17.61
C GLY A 69 -4.61 -14.24 -16.59
N PHE A 70 -5.03 -14.22 -15.33
CA PHE A 70 -4.19 -14.57 -14.17
C PHE A 70 -4.40 -16.01 -13.71
N ILE A 71 -3.34 -16.58 -13.13
CA ILE A 71 -3.44 -17.61 -12.10
C ILE A 71 -3.17 -16.91 -10.75
N ALA A 72 -4.18 -16.90 -9.88
CA ALA A 72 -4.08 -16.32 -8.55
C ALA A 72 -3.61 -17.37 -7.55
N ALA A 73 -2.71 -17.00 -6.66
CA ALA A 73 -2.21 -17.88 -5.61
C ALA A 73 -2.28 -17.19 -4.24
N ASP A 74 -2.62 -17.93 -3.20
CA ASP A 74 -2.48 -17.42 -1.84
C ASP A 74 -1.56 -18.31 -1.01
N THR A 75 -0.65 -17.68 -0.24
CA THR A 75 0.37 -18.36 0.59
C THR A 75 0.02 -18.37 2.07
N PHE A 76 -1.05 -17.69 2.47
CA PHE A 76 -1.34 -17.45 3.89
C PHE A 76 -2.77 -17.77 4.28
N ASP A 77 -3.76 -17.25 3.56
CA ASP A 77 -5.18 -17.39 3.86
C ASP A 77 -5.91 -18.16 2.76
N TYR A 78 -5.86 -19.48 2.83
CA TYR A 78 -6.44 -20.36 1.82
C TYR A 78 -7.97 -20.27 1.76
N ASP A 79 -8.61 -19.78 2.83
CA ASP A 79 -10.07 -19.58 2.84
C ASP A 79 -10.54 -18.66 1.70
N ILE A 80 -9.71 -17.73 1.26
CA ILE A 80 -10.08 -16.86 0.14
C ILE A 80 -10.22 -17.65 -1.17
N ILE A 81 -9.35 -18.63 -1.41
CA ILE A 81 -9.45 -19.51 -2.58
C ILE A 81 -10.69 -20.39 -2.48
N ASP A 82 -10.87 -21.06 -1.33
CA ASP A 82 -11.91 -22.06 -1.15
C ASP A 82 -13.31 -21.46 -1.05
N LYS A 83 -13.44 -20.28 -0.41
CA LYS A 83 -14.75 -19.67 -0.10
C LYS A 83 -15.13 -18.52 -1.02
N ILE A 84 -14.17 -17.91 -1.73
CA ILE A 84 -14.43 -16.77 -2.62
C ILE A 84 -14.12 -17.12 -4.08
N TYR A 85 -12.90 -17.58 -4.42
CA TYR A 85 -12.59 -17.83 -5.82
C TYR A 85 -13.37 -19.02 -6.38
N THR A 86 -13.28 -20.18 -5.75
CA THR A 86 -13.88 -21.42 -6.23
C THR A 86 -15.42 -21.33 -6.38
N PRO A 87 -16.20 -20.85 -5.38
CA PRO A 87 -17.65 -20.82 -5.49
C PRO A 87 -18.19 -19.81 -6.51
N PHE A 88 -17.38 -18.84 -6.91
CA PHE A 88 -17.75 -17.76 -7.84
C PHE A 88 -17.05 -17.86 -9.20
N ASP A 89 -16.53 -19.03 -9.58
CA ASP A 89 -15.79 -19.25 -10.84
C ASP A 89 -14.66 -18.24 -11.05
N ASN A 90 -13.95 -17.89 -9.96
CA ASN A 90 -12.89 -16.87 -9.89
C ASN A 90 -13.31 -15.43 -10.26
N LEU A 91 -14.62 -15.17 -10.34
CA LEU A 91 -15.16 -13.82 -10.56
C LEU A 91 -15.14 -12.99 -9.28
N THR A 92 -14.99 -11.69 -9.44
CA THR A 92 -15.08 -10.71 -8.34
C THR A 92 -15.98 -9.56 -8.74
N MET A 93 -16.90 -9.14 -7.87
CA MET A 93 -17.62 -7.88 -8.01
C MET A 93 -16.74 -6.74 -7.52
N ASN A 94 -16.20 -5.92 -8.41
CA ASN A 94 -15.46 -4.72 -8.06
C ASN A 94 -16.42 -3.52 -7.96
N VAL A 95 -16.50 -2.92 -6.77
CA VAL A 95 -17.36 -1.77 -6.48
C VAL A 95 -16.48 -0.55 -6.22
N THR A 96 -16.43 0.35 -7.19
CA THR A 96 -15.71 1.62 -7.05
C THR A 96 -16.57 2.61 -6.25
N LEU A 97 -15.99 3.15 -5.19
CA LEU A 97 -16.61 4.09 -4.26
C LEU A 97 -16.21 5.52 -4.66
N ASN A 98 -17.16 6.28 -5.19
CA ASN A 98 -16.89 7.64 -5.67
C ASN A 98 -17.04 8.68 -4.55
N PRO A 99 -16.29 9.80 -4.59
CA PRO A 99 -16.35 10.87 -3.58
C PRO A 99 -17.73 11.53 -3.44
N ASP A 100 -18.54 11.50 -4.50
CA ASP A 100 -19.91 12.04 -4.53
C ASP A 100 -20.96 11.11 -3.88
N GLY A 101 -20.52 9.99 -3.31
CA GLY A 101 -21.41 9.02 -2.67
C GLY A 101 -22.01 7.99 -3.64
N THR A 102 -21.71 8.06 -4.93
CA THR A 102 -22.16 7.06 -5.91
C THR A 102 -21.21 5.86 -5.97
N THR A 103 -21.66 4.77 -6.56
CA THR A 103 -20.83 3.58 -6.79
C THR A 103 -20.91 3.14 -8.25
N SER A 104 -19.79 2.60 -8.76
CA SER A 104 -19.75 1.92 -10.05
C SER A 104 -19.42 0.45 -9.83
N ARG A 105 -20.03 -0.44 -10.60
CA ARG A 105 -19.92 -1.89 -10.41
C ARG A 105 -19.40 -2.55 -11.68
N GLU A 106 -18.45 -3.46 -11.52
CA GLU A 106 -17.88 -4.24 -12.62
C GLU A 106 -17.56 -5.65 -12.14
N ILE A 107 -17.94 -6.67 -12.91
CA ILE A 107 -17.47 -8.04 -12.66
C ILE A 107 -16.09 -8.20 -13.28
N ILE A 108 -15.11 -8.50 -12.45
CA ILE A 108 -13.74 -8.84 -12.85
C ILE A 108 -13.70 -10.35 -13.09
N GLY A 109 -13.42 -10.74 -14.33
CA GLY A 109 -13.33 -12.12 -14.78
C GLY A 109 -11.97 -12.48 -15.38
N SER A 110 -10.94 -11.69 -15.12
CA SER A 110 -9.58 -11.91 -15.65
C SER A 110 -8.78 -12.98 -14.92
N VAL A 111 -9.34 -13.60 -13.87
CA VAL A 111 -8.70 -14.69 -13.12
C VAL A 111 -9.22 -16.03 -13.60
N ALA A 112 -8.34 -16.85 -14.16
CA ALA A 112 -8.69 -18.17 -14.72
C ALA A 112 -8.65 -19.29 -13.68
N GLU A 113 -7.77 -19.17 -12.69
CA GLU A 113 -7.52 -20.24 -11.71
C GLU A 113 -7.09 -19.63 -10.38
N GLY A 114 -7.62 -20.15 -9.26
CA GLY A 114 -7.20 -19.82 -7.89
C GLY A 114 -6.53 -21.04 -7.25
N LEU A 115 -5.29 -20.87 -6.73
CA LEU A 115 -4.49 -21.94 -6.16
C LEU A 115 -4.09 -21.64 -4.71
N ARG A 116 -4.12 -22.67 -3.88
CA ARG A 116 -3.50 -22.64 -2.56
C ARG A 116 -2.01 -22.95 -2.69
N ALA A 117 -1.15 -21.98 -2.39
CA ALA A 117 0.28 -22.19 -2.40
C ALA A 117 0.72 -22.85 -1.07
N ASN A 118 0.37 -24.13 -0.93
CA ASN A 118 0.61 -24.94 0.25
C ASN A 118 1.50 -26.14 -0.10
N SER A 119 2.72 -26.13 0.39
CA SER A 119 3.69 -27.22 0.14
C SER A 119 3.28 -28.58 0.74
N ALA A 120 2.34 -28.60 1.66
CA ALA A 120 1.76 -29.83 2.19
C ALA A 120 0.73 -30.50 1.24
N GLU A 121 0.37 -29.84 0.13
CA GLU A 121 -0.60 -30.34 -0.85
C GLU A 121 0.13 -30.72 -2.16
N PRO A 122 0.44 -32.01 -2.38
CA PRO A 122 1.24 -32.45 -3.53
C PRO A 122 0.64 -32.08 -4.89
N GLU A 123 -0.70 -32.13 -5.02
CA GLU A 123 -1.40 -31.77 -6.25
C GLU A 123 -1.23 -30.29 -6.60
N MET A 124 -1.34 -29.39 -5.59
CA MET A 124 -1.12 -27.97 -5.78
C MET A 124 0.33 -27.69 -6.18
N MET A 125 1.28 -28.32 -5.51
CA MET A 125 2.70 -28.16 -5.85
C MET A 125 3.04 -28.72 -7.23
N ALA A 126 2.41 -29.81 -7.65
CA ALA A 126 2.55 -30.33 -9.02
C ALA A 126 2.06 -29.30 -10.06
N ARG A 127 0.91 -28.64 -9.79
CA ARG A 127 0.40 -27.59 -10.66
C ARG A 127 1.32 -26.37 -10.71
N PHE A 128 1.84 -25.91 -9.56
CA PHE A 128 2.83 -24.82 -9.55
C PHE A 128 4.09 -25.19 -10.33
N LYS A 129 4.57 -26.42 -10.20
CA LYS A 129 5.74 -26.90 -10.95
C LYS A 129 5.46 -26.88 -12.45
N GLU A 130 4.30 -27.36 -12.90
CA GLU A 130 3.87 -27.29 -14.30
C GLU A 130 3.90 -25.84 -14.82
N ILE A 131 3.29 -24.90 -14.07
CA ILE A 131 3.24 -23.48 -14.42
C ILE A 131 4.66 -22.87 -14.51
N PHE A 132 5.51 -23.11 -13.51
CA PHE A 132 6.85 -22.51 -13.47
C PHE A 132 7.83 -23.12 -14.46
N THR A 133 7.60 -24.34 -14.91
CA THR A 133 8.41 -24.98 -15.96
C THR A 133 7.95 -24.65 -17.38
N ASP A 134 6.80 -23.98 -17.53
CA ASP A 134 6.36 -23.48 -18.83
C ASP A 134 7.25 -22.31 -19.29
N PRO A 135 7.88 -22.39 -20.47
CA PRO A 135 8.71 -21.30 -20.99
C PRO A 135 7.90 -20.03 -21.30
N GLY A 136 6.58 -20.14 -21.51
CA GLY A 136 5.68 -19.04 -21.80
C GLY A 136 5.30 -18.18 -20.58
N LEU A 137 5.63 -18.61 -19.36
CA LEU A 137 5.40 -17.81 -18.16
C LEU A 137 6.31 -16.57 -18.20
N GLN A 138 5.71 -15.38 -18.24
CA GLN A 138 6.40 -14.10 -18.41
C GLN A 138 6.76 -13.45 -17.09
N MET A 139 5.84 -13.51 -16.11
CA MET A 139 6.03 -12.84 -14.84
C MET A 139 5.25 -13.49 -13.70
N ILE A 140 5.78 -13.32 -12.50
CA ILE A 140 5.04 -13.51 -11.25
C ILE A 140 5.02 -12.21 -10.48
N SER A 141 3.93 -11.94 -9.75
CA SER A 141 3.79 -10.71 -8.98
C SER A 141 3.19 -10.95 -7.61
N PHE A 142 3.32 -9.97 -6.71
CA PHE A 142 3.00 -10.12 -5.29
C PHE A 142 2.24 -8.93 -4.73
N THR A 143 1.19 -9.21 -3.94
CA THR A 143 0.58 -8.30 -2.98
C THR A 143 0.34 -9.04 -1.67
N ILE A 144 1.42 -9.29 -0.92
CA ILE A 144 1.46 -10.13 0.29
C ILE A 144 1.78 -9.34 1.57
N THR A 145 1.81 -8.00 1.45
CA THR A 145 2.26 -7.05 2.46
C THR A 145 3.75 -7.18 2.82
N GLU A 146 4.32 -6.14 3.44
CA GLU A 146 5.74 -6.14 3.81
C GLU A 146 6.14 -7.34 4.69
N LYS A 147 5.21 -7.82 5.52
CA LYS A 147 5.44 -8.99 6.38
C LYS A 147 5.67 -10.29 5.59
N GLY A 148 5.10 -10.41 4.41
CA GLY A 148 5.26 -11.60 3.56
C GLY A 148 6.68 -11.79 3.02
N TYR A 149 7.47 -10.71 2.95
CA TYR A 149 8.87 -10.75 2.53
C TYR A 149 9.83 -11.01 3.70
N ALA A 150 9.42 -10.74 4.94
CA ALA A 150 10.31 -10.75 6.10
C ALA A 150 10.77 -12.17 6.44
N LEU A 151 12.08 -12.38 6.47
CA LEU A 151 12.70 -13.62 6.91
C LEU A 151 13.08 -13.61 8.40
N TYR A 152 13.16 -12.42 8.98
CA TYR A 152 13.65 -12.17 10.33
C TYR A 152 12.57 -11.58 11.23
N ARG A 153 12.70 -11.85 12.52
CA ARG A 153 11.95 -11.17 13.58
C ARG A 153 12.56 -9.78 13.85
N PRO A 154 11.85 -8.92 14.60
CA PRO A 154 12.40 -7.61 14.99
C PRO A 154 13.69 -7.68 15.80
N ASP A 155 13.94 -8.79 16.51
CA ASP A 155 15.17 -9.06 17.28
C ASP A 155 16.37 -9.52 16.43
N GLY A 156 16.18 -9.63 15.09
CA GLY A 156 17.19 -10.07 14.16
C GLY A 156 17.32 -11.59 14.01
N SER A 157 16.58 -12.39 14.77
CA SER A 157 16.55 -13.85 14.61
C SER A 157 15.71 -14.26 13.40
N LEU A 158 16.08 -15.38 12.72
CA LEU A 158 15.26 -15.95 11.65
C LEU A 158 13.89 -16.39 12.18
N LEU A 159 12.88 -16.26 11.32
CA LEU A 159 11.58 -16.90 11.57
C LEU A 159 11.78 -18.44 11.62
N PRO A 160 11.17 -19.16 12.56
CA PRO A 160 11.36 -20.62 12.69
C PRO A 160 11.02 -21.39 11.43
N VAL A 161 10.00 -20.96 10.68
CA VAL A 161 9.64 -21.58 9.39
C VAL A 161 10.75 -21.39 8.34
N VAL A 162 11.36 -20.20 8.30
CA VAL A 162 12.45 -19.89 7.36
C VAL A 162 13.70 -20.68 7.71
N GLN A 163 14.05 -20.76 9.02
CA GLN A 163 15.16 -21.59 9.47
C GLN A 163 14.97 -23.05 9.06
N ALA A 164 13.78 -23.59 9.27
CA ALA A 164 13.48 -24.97 8.88
C ALA A 164 13.53 -25.16 7.37
N ASP A 165 13.03 -24.21 6.57
CA ASP A 165 13.10 -24.26 5.10
C ASP A 165 14.55 -24.23 4.59
N MET A 166 15.42 -23.42 5.22
CA MET A 166 16.85 -23.39 4.90
C MET A 166 17.56 -24.71 5.28
N ASP A 167 17.12 -25.36 6.35
CA ASP A 167 17.71 -26.62 6.83
C ASP A 167 17.23 -27.84 6.05
N GLU A 168 15.99 -27.83 5.58
CA GLU A 168 15.34 -28.97 4.94
C GLU A 168 15.41 -28.93 3.39
N GLY A 169 15.73 -27.77 2.81
CA GLY A 169 15.93 -27.59 1.38
C GLY A 169 14.65 -27.31 0.58
N PRO A 170 14.78 -27.09 -0.75
CA PRO A 170 13.69 -26.56 -1.59
C PRO A 170 12.45 -27.45 -1.66
N ALA A 171 12.59 -28.76 -1.50
CA ALA A 171 11.46 -29.70 -1.59
C ALA A 171 10.44 -29.56 -0.44
N LYS A 172 10.82 -28.87 0.63
CA LYS A 172 9.97 -28.69 1.83
C LYS A 172 9.69 -27.22 2.17
N ALA A 173 9.94 -26.33 1.24
CA ALA A 173 9.73 -24.89 1.42
C ALA A 173 8.28 -24.56 1.80
N ARG A 174 8.09 -23.79 2.88
CA ARG A 174 6.78 -23.41 3.44
C ARG A 174 6.56 -21.91 3.48
N HIS A 175 7.61 -21.15 3.79
CA HIS A 175 7.55 -19.69 3.77
C HIS A 175 7.39 -19.19 2.33
N ALA A 176 6.62 -18.13 2.11
CA ALA A 176 6.33 -17.62 0.77
C ALA A 176 7.61 -17.41 -0.07
N MET A 177 8.64 -16.77 0.49
CA MET A 177 9.90 -16.51 -0.22
C MET A 177 10.69 -17.78 -0.48
N SER A 178 10.65 -18.75 0.44
CA SER A 178 11.25 -20.09 0.25
C SER A 178 10.55 -20.86 -0.86
N MET A 179 9.21 -20.80 -0.91
CA MET A 179 8.42 -21.44 -1.99
C MET A 179 8.74 -20.82 -3.35
N VAL A 180 8.83 -19.48 -3.42
CA VAL A 180 9.22 -18.79 -4.65
C VAL A 180 10.62 -19.23 -5.10
N ALA A 181 11.61 -19.25 -4.19
CA ALA A 181 12.95 -19.74 -4.49
C ALA A 181 12.96 -21.21 -4.99
N ALA A 182 12.13 -22.07 -4.38
CA ALA A 182 12.00 -23.46 -4.80
C ALA A 182 11.37 -23.60 -6.19
N LEU A 183 10.35 -22.81 -6.50
CA LEU A 183 9.71 -22.79 -7.82
C LEU A 183 10.64 -22.20 -8.90
N LEU A 184 11.45 -21.20 -8.58
CA LEU A 184 12.50 -20.69 -9.45
C LEU A 184 13.59 -21.76 -9.69
N PHE A 185 13.89 -22.59 -8.69
CA PHE A 185 14.80 -23.72 -8.88
C PHE A 185 14.23 -24.78 -9.81
N GLU A 186 12.92 -25.08 -9.74
CA GLU A 186 12.26 -25.97 -10.72
C GLU A 186 12.34 -25.37 -12.14
N ARG A 187 12.12 -24.05 -12.29
CA ARG A 187 12.26 -23.34 -13.57
C ARG A 187 13.69 -23.39 -14.12
N PHE A 188 14.67 -23.21 -13.25
CA PHE A 188 16.09 -23.34 -13.61
C PHE A 188 16.39 -24.73 -14.17
N LYS A 189 15.98 -25.78 -13.46
CA LYS A 189 16.17 -27.17 -13.89
C LYS A 189 15.47 -27.51 -15.21
N ALA A 190 14.35 -26.87 -15.49
CA ALA A 190 13.58 -27.09 -16.72
C ALA A 190 14.21 -26.46 -17.97
N GLY A 191 15.14 -25.53 -17.82
CA GLY A 191 15.83 -24.90 -18.96
C GLY A 191 16.32 -23.48 -18.69
N ALA A 192 16.36 -23.06 -17.43
CA ALA A 192 16.78 -21.71 -17.00
C ALA A 192 16.03 -20.60 -17.78
N TYR A 193 14.71 -20.78 -17.94
CA TYR A 193 13.87 -19.84 -18.69
C TYR A 193 13.77 -18.50 -17.96
N PRO A 194 13.82 -17.36 -18.68
CA PRO A 194 13.75 -16.05 -18.06
C PRO A 194 12.37 -15.76 -17.44
N LEU A 195 12.34 -14.91 -16.39
CA LEU A 195 11.13 -14.52 -15.66
C LEU A 195 11.30 -13.16 -14.96
N ALA A 196 10.25 -12.34 -14.91
CA ALA A 196 10.18 -11.19 -14.03
C ALA A 196 9.47 -11.57 -12.72
N VAL A 197 10.04 -11.14 -11.58
CA VAL A 197 9.56 -11.41 -10.21
C VAL A 197 9.26 -10.06 -9.56
N VAL A 198 7.99 -9.63 -9.54
CA VAL A 198 7.57 -8.23 -9.34
C VAL A 198 6.83 -8.08 -8.03
N SER A 199 7.39 -7.37 -7.06
CA SER A 199 6.59 -6.91 -5.91
C SER A 199 5.68 -5.75 -6.36
N MET A 200 4.40 -5.86 -6.02
CA MET A 200 3.39 -4.79 -6.21
C MET A 200 2.81 -4.37 -4.85
N ASP A 201 3.60 -4.50 -3.79
CA ASP A 201 3.24 -4.04 -2.45
C ASP A 201 3.66 -2.58 -2.21
N ASN A 202 2.89 -1.88 -1.39
CA ASN A 202 3.16 -0.51 -1.00
C ASN A 202 4.20 -0.46 0.14
N CYS A 203 5.42 -0.83 -0.18
CA CYS A 203 6.57 -0.70 0.72
C CYS A 203 7.79 -0.18 -0.05
N SER A 204 8.62 0.58 0.63
CA SER A 204 9.80 1.20 0.02
C SER A 204 10.78 0.15 -0.48
N HIS A 205 11.33 0.39 -1.69
CA HIS A 205 12.29 -0.51 -2.36
C HIS A 205 11.79 -1.96 -2.43
N ASN A 206 10.53 -2.12 -2.79
CA ASN A 206 9.85 -3.42 -2.73
C ASN A 206 10.53 -4.52 -3.56
N GLY A 207 11.05 -4.20 -4.74
CA GLY A 207 11.79 -5.15 -5.59
C GLY A 207 13.10 -5.61 -4.94
N GLU A 208 13.82 -4.71 -4.26
CA GLU A 208 15.04 -5.04 -3.52
C GLU A 208 14.74 -5.98 -2.34
N LYS A 209 13.68 -5.69 -1.58
CA LYS A 209 13.24 -6.57 -0.46
C LYS A 209 12.90 -7.97 -0.95
N LEU A 210 12.14 -8.06 -2.03
CA LEU A 210 11.77 -9.34 -2.65
C LEU A 210 13.03 -10.10 -3.11
N GLN A 211 13.92 -9.45 -3.87
CA GLN A 211 15.17 -10.04 -4.33
C GLN A 211 16.02 -10.52 -3.17
N SER A 212 16.26 -9.66 -2.18
CA SER A 212 17.07 -9.98 -1.00
C SER A 212 16.53 -11.22 -0.27
N SER A 213 15.23 -11.33 -0.09
CA SER A 213 14.60 -12.45 0.61
C SER A 213 14.76 -13.77 -0.16
N VAL A 214 14.49 -13.76 -1.46
CA VAL A 214 14.67 -14.94 -2.33
C VAL A 214 16.13 -15.36 -2.36
N MET A 215 17.05 -14.41 -2.56
CA MET A 215 18.49 -14.67 -2.60
C MET A 215 19.06 -15.20 -1.29
N THR A 216 18.58 -14.70 -0.16
CA THR A 216 19.02 -15.17 1.17
C THR A 216 18.70 -16.66 1.36
N VAL A 217 17.48 -17.08 0.98
CA VAL A 217 17.09 -18.50 1.05
C VAL A 217 17.90 -19.34 0.06
N ALA A 218 18.03 -18.88 -1.19
CA ALA A 218 18.75 -19.61 -2.23
C ALA A 218 20.24 -19.81 -1.86
N LYS A 219 20.90 -18.77 -1.34
CA LYS A 219 22.31 -18.86 -0.89
C LYS A 219 22.47 -19.81 0.30
N ALA A 220 21.54 -19.80 1.25
CA ALA A 220 21.54 -20.76 2.36
C ALA A 220 21.41 -22.23 1.86
N TRP A 221 20.63 -22.46 0.81
CA TRP A 221 20.54 -23.77 0.16
C TRP A 221 21.82 -24.16 -0.60
N ALA A 222 22.48 -23.19 -1.25
CA ALA A 222 23.77 -23.43 -1.91
C ALA A 222 24.86 -23.81 -0.89
N ASP A 223 24.95 -23.08 0.22
CA ASP A 223 25.91 -23.35 1.31
C ASP A 223 25.72 -24.75 1.91
N LYS A 224 24.51 -25.29 1.88
CA LYS A 224 24.18 -26.65 2.36
C LYS A 224 24.23 -27.73 1.26
N GLY A 225 24.52 -27.34 0.02
CA GLY A 225 24.62 -28.25 -1.11
C GLY A 225 23.28 -28.73 -1.66
N PHE A 226 22.15 -28.10 -1.34
CA PHE A 226 20.85 -28.43 -1.94
C PHE A 226 20.72 -27.92 -3.37
N VAL A 227 21.40 -26.83 -3.71
CA VAL A 227 21.46 -26.24 -5.05
C VAL A 227 22.88 -25.89 -5.41
N GLY A 228 23.19 -25.80 -6.71
CA GLY A 228 24.52 -25.43 -7.20
C GLY A 228 24.69 -23.91 -7.31
N GLN A 229 25.97 -23.48 -7.49
CA GLN A 229 26.30 -22.06 -7.74
C GLN A 229 25.64 -21.54 -9.03
N ASP A 230 25.50 -22.40 -10.03
CA ASP A 230 24.84 -22.11 -11.31
C ASP A 230 23.36 -21.63 -11.14
N PHE A 231 22.68 -22.13 -10.12
CA PHE A 231 21.35 -21.58 -9.76
C PHE A 231 21.44 -20.18 -9.16
N ILE A 232 22.44 -19.90 -8.32
CA ILE A 232 22.66 -18.55 -7.79
C ILE A 232 22.99 -17.58 -8.93
N ASP A 233 23.88 -17.98 -9.84
CA ASP A 233 24.26 -17.20 -11.02
C ASP A 233 23.03 -16.90 -11.92
N TYR A 234 22.13 -17.87 -12.07
CA TYR A 234 20.86 -17.69 -12.78
C TYR A 234 19.94 -16.64 -12.11
N LEU A 235 19.86 -16.64 -10.77
CA LEU A 235 19.07 -15.66 -10.02
C LEU A 235 19.70 -14.25 -10.03
N GLU A 236 21.02 -14.15 -10.16
CA GLU A 236 21.77 -12.89 -10.20
C GLU A 236 21.84 -12.29 -11.61
N ASP A 237 21.63 -13.09 -12.66
CA ASP A 237 21.59 -12.62 -14.05
C ASP A 237 20.25 -11.96 -14.37
N GLU A 238 20.20 -10.63 -14.40
CA GLU A 238 18.99 -9.85 -14.70
C GLU A 238 18.40 -10.12 -16.10
N SER A 239 19.17 -10.73 -17.03
CA SER A 239 18.65 -11.21 -18.33
C SER A 239 17.87 -12.52 -18.20
N LYS A 240 17.97 -13.17 -17.05
CA LYS A 240 17.28 -14.41 -16.69
C LYS A 240 16.19 -14.12 -15.66
N ILE A 241 16.57 -13.66 -14.48
CA ILE A 241 15.62 -13.31 -13.41
C ILE A 241 15.75 -11.83 -13.09
N ALA A 242 14.73 -11.08 -13.42
CA ALA A 242 14.63 -9.67 -13.05
C ALA A 242 13.71 -9.50 -11.84
N PHE A 243 14.06 -8.54 -10.98
CA PHE A 243 13.24 -8.09 -9.83
C PHE A 243 12.86 -6.62 -10.02
N PRO A 244 11.91 -6.31 -10.92
CA PRO A 244 11.48 -4.94 -11.17
C PRO A 244 10.94 -4.28 -9.91
N TRP A 245 11.33 -3.03 -9.69
CA TRP A 245 10.74 -2.20 -8.63
C TRP A 245 9.39 -1.68 -9.07
N SER A 246 8.50 -1.44 -8.12
CA SER A 246 7.23 -0.80 -8.41
C SER A 246 6.82 0.21 -7.35
N MET A 247 5.94 1.13 -7.73
CA MET A 247 5.18 1.97 -6.83
C MET A 247 3.70 1.74 -7.12
N ILE A 248 2.96 1.33 -6.11
CA ILE A 248 1.51 1.14 -6.17
C ILE A 248 0.82 2.16 -5.27
N ASP A 249 -0.29 2.67 -5.75
CA ASP A 249 -1.14 3.55 -4.97
C ASP A 249 -2.61 3.31 -5.31
N LYS A 250 -3.30 2.62 -4.43
CA LYS A 250 -4.72 2.27 -4.49
C LYS A 250 -5.20 1.87 -3.11
N ILE A 251 -6.35 2.37 -2.70
CA ILE A 251 -7.01 1.94 -1.47
C ILE A 251 -8.15 0.98 -1.81
N THR A 252 -8.12 -0.20 -1.21
CA THR A 252 -9.18 -1.20 -1.26
C THR A 252 -9.59 -1.56 0.16
N PRO A 253 -10.52 -0.81 0.75
CA PRO A 253 -10.92 -1.01 2.14
C PRO A 253 -11.61 -2.36 2.33
N ARG A 254 -11.81 -2.73 3.60
CA ARG A 254 -12.61 -3.90 3.97
C ARG A 254 -14.01 -3.81 3.37
N PRO A 255 -14.71 -4.95 3.16
CA PRO A 255 -16.08 -4.95 2.68
C PRO A 255 -16.95 -3.98 3.47
N HIS A 256 -17.56 -3.00 2.79
CA HIS A 256 -18.35 -1.96 3.42
C HIS A 256 -19.82 -2.39 3.51
N LYS A 257 -20.42 -2.26 4.69
CA LYS A 257 -21.78 -2.74 4.95
C LYS A 257 -22.84 -2.15 4.02
N ILE A 258 -22.74 -0.86 3.70
CA ILE A 258 -23.66 -0.20 2.75
C ILE A 258 -23.59 -0.86 1.36
N VAL A 259 -22.40 -1.27 0.92
CA VAL A 259 -22.22 -1.97 -0.36
C VAL A 259 -22.84 -3.38 -0.29
N GLU A 260 -22.56 -4.13 0.78
CA GLU A 260 -23.19 -5.44 1.01
C GLU A 260 -24.73 -5.34 0.93
N GLU A 261 -25.31 -4.42 1.71
CA GLU A 261 -26.77 -4.22 1.75
C GLU A 261 -27.34 -3.84 0.38
N ALA A 262 -26.64 -3.01 -0.39
CA ALA A 262 -27.06 -2.64 -1.74
C ALA A 262 -27.03 -3.84 -2.70
N LEU A 263 -25.96 -4.66 -2.68
CA LEU A 263 -25.85 -5.85 -3.53
C LEU A 263 -26.91 -6.90 -3.18
N VAL A 264 -27.15 -7.15 -1.89
CA VAL A 264 -28.18 -8.06 -1.41
C VAL A 264 -29.60 -7.57 -1.80
N LYS A 265 -29.87 -6.27 -1.65
CA LYS A 265 -31.14 -5.65 -2.07
C LYS A 265 -31.39 -5.81 -3.56
N ASP A 266 -30.35 -5.75 -4.38
CA ASP A 266 -30.44 -5.97 -5.82
C ASP A 266 -30.58 -7.46 -6.20
N GLY A 267 -30.68 -8.36 -5.21
CA GLY A 267 -30.89 -9.79 -5.39
C GLY A 267 -29.63 -10.55 -5.82
N ILE A 268 -28.44 -10.00 -5.57
CA ILE A 268 -27.18 -10.71 -5.83
C ILE A 268 -26.89 -11.62 -4.63
N GLU A 269 -26.72 -12.91 -4.90
CA GLU A 269 -26.58 -13.95 -3.89
C GLU A 269 -25.15 -14.03 -3.32
N ASP A 270 -25.05 -14.48 -2.08
CA ASP A 270 -23.78 -14.84 -1.41
C ASP A 270 -22.78 -13.66 -1.29
N MET A 271 -23.30 -12.41 -1.13
CA MET A 271 -22.47 -11.20 -1.00
C MET A 271 -22.07 -10.90 0.45
N THR A 272 -22.53 -11.66 1.43
CA THR A 272 -22.19 -11.42 2.85
C THR A 272 -20.71 -11.69 3.13
N PRO A 273 -19.99 -10.76 3.77
CA PRO A 273 -18.60 -10.97 4.14
C PRO A 273 -18.40 -12.14 5.11
N ILE A 274 -17.28 -12.83 4.96
CA ILE A 274 -16.87 -13.97 5.77
C ILE A 274 -15.61 -13.58 6.56
N VAL A 275 -15.54 -14.00 7.82
CA VAL A 275 -14.32 -13.94 8.61
C VAL A 275 -13.58 -15.27 8.46
N THR A 276 -12.32 -15.23 8.04
CA THR A 276 -11.52 -16.43 7.81
C THR A 276 -10.90 -16.97 9.10
N SER A 277 -10.31 -18.16 9.02
CA SER A 277 -9.51 -18.74 10.10
C SER A 277 -8.28 -17.89 10.49
N LYS A 278 -7.88 -16.97 9.63
CA LYS A 278 -6.79 -16.00 9.85
C LYS A 278 -7.28 -14.63 10.36
N ASN A 279 -8.57 -14.51 10.71
CA ASN A 279 -9.23 -13.27 11.12
C ASN A 279 -9.18 -12.16 10.04
N THR A 280 -9.14 -12.54 8.76
CA THR A 280 -9.31 -11.61 7.65
C THR A 280 -10.79 -11.54 7.23
N PHE A 281 -11.21 -10.35 6.76
CA PHE A 281 -12.57 -10.14 6.24
C PHE A 281 -12.52 -10.26 4.71
N ILE A 282 -13.22 -11.26 4.18
CA ILE A 282 -13.29 -11.52 2.74
C ILE A 282 -14.74 -11.52 2.26
N ALA A 283 -14.98 -11.13 1.01
CA ALA A 283 -16.28 -11.17 0.37
C ALA A 283 -16.13 -11.47 -1.14
N ALA A 284 -17.19 -11.87 -1.79
CA ALA A 284 -17.24 -12.01 -3.25
C ALA A 284 -17.14 -10.67 -3.99
N PHE A 285 -17.24 -9.56 -3.26
CA PHE A 285 -17.00 -8.20 -3.77
C PHE A 285 -15.79 -7.56 -3.13
N VAL A 286 -15.24 -6.56 -3.81
CA VAL A 286 -14.15 -5.71 -3.33
C VAL A 286 -14.60 -4.25 -3.45
N ASN A 287 -14.35 -3.46 -2.42
CA ASN A 287 -14.45 -2.02 -2.50
C ASN A 287 -13.13 -1.41 -2.95
N ALA A 288 -13.18 -0.46 -3.84
CA ALA A 288 -12.01 0.24 -4.33
C ALA A 288 -12.28 1.74 -4.45
N GLU A 289 -11.30 2.58 -4.15
CA GLU A 289 -11.37 4.00 -4.51
C GLU A 289 -11.21 4.18 -6.03
N ARG A 290 -11.57 5.37 -6.55
CA ARG A 290 -11.38 5.68 -7.97
C ARG A 290 -9.90 5.93 -8.33
N PRO A 291 -9.12 6.73 -7.59
CA PRO A 291 -7.70 6.94 -7.86
C PRO A 291 -6.91 5.64 -7.86
N GLN A 292 -5.99 5.52 -8.81
CA GLN A 292 -5.10 4.35 -8.91
C GLN A 292 -3.85 4.66 -9.71
N TYR A 293 -2.70 4.26 -9.17
CA TYR A 293 -1.41 4.38 -9.83
C TYR A 293 -0.61 3.09 -9.65
N LEU A 294 -0.04 2.61 -10.74
CA LEU A 294 0.96 1.56 -10.74
C LEU A 294 2.10 2.00 -11.68
N VAL A 295 3.26 2.17 -11.10
CA VAL A 295 4.50 2.49 -11.81
C VAL A 295 5.44 1.32 -11.64
N VAL A 296 5.98 0.77 -12.71
CA VAL A 296 6.82 -0.44 -12.68
C VAL A 296 8.08 -0.21 -13.51
N GLU A 297 9.21 -0.69 -13.01
CA GLU A 297 10.46 -0.77 -13.76
C GLU A 297 10.28 -1.70 -14.96
N ASP A 298 10.55 -1.21 -16.17
CA ASP A 298 10.35 -1.97 -17.40
C ASP A 298 11.50 -2.96 -17.66
N LYS A 299 11.62 -3.97 -16.78
CA LYS A 299 12.60 -5.05 -16.84
C LYS A 299 11.90 -6.41 -16.86
N PHE A 300 11.55 -6.90 -18.04
CA PHE A 300 10.80 -8.12 -18.24
C PHE A 300 11.55 -9.03 -19.24
N PRO A 301 12.48 -9.86 -18.78
CA PRO A 301 13.36 -10.64 -19.66
C PRO A 301 12.64 -11.69 -20.50
N ASN A 302 11.41 -12.09 -20.14
CA ASN A 302 10.55 -12.99 -20.93
C ASN A 302 9.34 -12.27 -21.55
N GLY A 303 9.41 -10.94 -21.69
CA GLY A 303 8.27 -10.15 -22.13
C GLY A 303 7.20 -9.96 -21.04
N ARG A 304 6.16 -9.24 -21.36
CA ARG A 304 5.03 -8.92 -20.48
C ARG A 304 3.79 -8.58 -21.29
N PRO A 305 2.58 -8.56 -20.68
CA PRO A 305 1.41 -7.95 -21.28
C PRO A 305 1.64 -6.44 -21.57
N PRO A 306 0.93 -5.84 -22.51
CA PRO A 306 1.06 -4.40 -22.82
C PRO A 306 0.40 -3.54 -21.73
N LEU A 307 0.95 -3.58 -20.51
CA LEU A 307 0.39 -2.98 -19.29
C LEU A 307 0.19 -1.47 -19.41
N GLU A 308 1.00 -0.79 -20.21
CA GLU A 308 0.86 0.64 -20.51
C GLU A 308 -0.50 0.97 -21.19
N LYS A 309 -1.09 0.03 -21.91
CA LYS A 309 -2.43 0.16 -22.50
C LYS A 309 -3.53 0.09 -21.45
N ALA A 310 -3.26 -0.54 -20.32
CA ALA A 310 -4.17 -0.57 -19.18
C ALA A 310 -3.97 0.60 -18.20
N GLY A 311 -3.02 1.51 -18.46
CA GLY A 311 -2.74 2.68 -17.64
C GLY A 311 -1.63 2.47 -16.60
N VAL A 312 -0.80 1.43 -16.75
CA VAL A 312 0.41 1.24 -15.94
C VAL A 312 1.53 2.11 -16.52
N TYR A 313 2.27 2.79 -15.66
CA TYR A 313 3.45 3.55 -16.06
C TYR A 313 4.67 2.64 -16.03
N LEU A 314 5.31 2.47 -17.18
CA LEU A 314 6.53 1.67 -17.32
C LEU A 314 7.71 2.61 -17.52
N THR A 315 8.76 2.43 -16.72
CA THR A 315 9.88 3.37 -16.66
C THR A 315 11.15 2.69 -16.13
N ASP A 316 12.19 3.47 -15.86
CA ASP A 316 13.40 3.01 -15.18
C ASP A 316 13.24 3.00 -13.64
N ARG A 317 14.13 2.30 -12.94
CA ARG A 317 14.16 2.15 -11.48
C ARG A 317 14.24 3.48 -10.74
N ASP A 318 15.06 4.41 -11.23
CA ASP A 318 15.24 5.73 -10.60
C ASP A 318 13.94 6.52 -10.63
N THR A 319 13.22 6.46 -11.74
CA THR A 319 11.90 7.12 -11.89
C THR A 319 10.83 6.48 -11.01
N VAL A 320 10.83 5.13 -10.85
CA VAL A 320 9.96 4.46 -9.86
C VAL A 320 10.23 5.00 -8.46
N ASN A 321 11.50 5.07 -8.05
CA ASN A 321 11.90 5.60 -6.75
C ASN A 321 11.51 7.08 -6.57
N LYS A 322 11.71 7.91 -7.60
CA LYS A 322 11.26 9.32 -7.57
C LYS A 322 9.75 9.43 -7.39
N THR A 323 8.97 8.56 -8.02
CA THR A 323 7.51 8.56 -7.89
C THR A 323 7.08 8.17 -6.47
N GLU A 324 7.73 7.18 -5.88
CA GLU A 324 7.50 6.81 -4.47
C GLU A 324 7.85 7.99 -3.56
N ARG A 325 9.02 8.61 -3.75
CA ARG A 325 9.44 9.78 -2.95
C ARG A 325 8.47 10.94 -3.08
N MET A 326 8.03 11.29 -4.29
CA MET A 326 7.01 12.30 -4.53
C MET A 326 5.78 12.09 -3.64
N LYS A 327 5.24 10.87 -3.61
CA LYS A 327 4.08 10.49 -2.80
C LYS A 327 4.37 10.58 -1.30
N VAL A 328 5.49 10.02 -0.86
CA VAL A 328 5.81 9.83 0.56
C VAL A 328 6.29 11.12 1.22
N THR A 329 7.06 11.95 0.50
CA THR A 329 7.67 13.15 1.08
C THR A 329 6.89 14.44 0.82
N THR A 330 5.91 14.43 -0.10
CA THR A 330 5.23 15.66 -0.53
C THR A 330 3.73 15.50 -0.74
N CYS A 331 3.31 14.63 -1.68
CA CYS A 331 1.99 14.77 -2.29
C CYS A 331 0.85 14.07 -1.55
N LEU A 332 1.14 13.10 -0.68
CA LEU A 332 0.11 12.36 0.07
C LEU A 332 0.44 12.25 1.56
N ASN A 333 1.54 11.59 1.90
CA ASN A 333 1.79 11.19 3.28
C ASN A 333 1.99 12.37 4.26
N PRO A 334 2.69 13.47 3.90
CA PRO A 334 2.77 14.65 4.76
C PRO A 334 1.41 15.28 5.05
N LEU A 335 0.57 15.40 4.01
CA LEU A 335 -0.79 15.97 4.11
C LEU A 335 -1.62 15.18 5.11
N HIS A 336 -1.61 13.86 4.95
CA HIS A 336 -2.32 12.93 5.81
C HIS A 336 -1.84 12.98 7.26
N THR A 337 -0.51 13.10 7.49
CA THR A 337 0.04 13.19 8.84
C THR A 337 -0.31 14.50 9.52
N ALA A 338 -0.17 15.62 8.83
CA ALA A 338 -0.47 16.94 9.41
C ALA A 338 -1.94 17.03 9.84
N MET A 339 -2.87 16.66 8.95
CA MET A 339 -4.30 16.72 9.26
C MET A 339 -4.67 15.78 10.41
N SER A 340 -4.19 14.55 10.41
CA SER A 340 -4.58 13.55 11.42
C SER A 340 -4.17 13.90 12.83
N VAL A 341 -3.04 14.58 13.03
CA VAL A 341 -2.61 15.04 14.35
C VAL A 341 -3.60 16.07 14.90
N TYR A 342 -3.97 17.05 14.09
CA TYR A 342 -4.98 18.04 14.46
C TYR A 342 -6.37 17.40 14.59
N GLY A 343 -6.73 16.49 13.70
CA GLY A 343 -7.98 15.75 13.77
C GLY A 343 -8.17 15.00 15.08
N CYS A 344 -7.12 14.33 15.59
CA CYS A 344 -7.15 13.70 16.91
C CYS A 344 -7.46 14.71 18.02
N MET A 345 -6.75 15.83 18.07
CA MET A 345 -6.93 16.85 19.11
C MET A 345 -8.27 17.59 19.01
N LEU A 346 -8.80 17.75 17.80
CA LEU A 346 -10.08 18.43 17.53
C LEU A 346 -11.28 17.47 17.59
N GLY A 347 -11.06 16.18 17.91
CA GLY A 347 -12.11 15.19 18.17
C GLY A 347 -12.71 14.55 16.92
N TYR A 348 -12.06 14.64 15.77
CA TYR A 348 -12.47 13.92 14.56
C TYR A 348 -12.18 12.43 14.65
N THR A 349 -13.03 11.65 14.00
CA THR A 349 -12.92 10.18 13.92
C THR A 349 -12.79 9.67 12.49
N LEU A 350 -13.02 10.53 11.50
CA LEU A 350 -12.90 10.23 10.08
C LEU A 350 -12.15 11.34 9.35
N ILE A 351 -11.22 10.97 8.50
CA ILE A 351 -10.45 11.89 7.64
C ILE A 351 -11.36 12.71 6.71
N CYS A 352 -12.44 12.11 6.17
CA CYS A 352 -13.37 12.82 5.31
C CYS A 352 -14.15 13.94 6.04
N ASP A 353 -14.32 13.84 7.36
CA ASP A 353 -14.94 14.89 8.16
C ASP A 353 -13.96 16.03 8.45
N GLU A 354 -12.67 15.73 8.62
CA GLU A 354 -11.62 16.76 8.70
C GLU A 354 -11.56 17.61 7.42
N MET A 355 -11.85 17.01 6.26
CA MET A 355 -11.88 17.74 4.98
C MET A 355 -13.09 18.67 4.80
N LYS A 356 -14.01 18.71 5.77
CA LYS A 356 -15.10 19.71 5.87
C LYS A 356 -14.71 20.89 6.75
N ASP A 357 -13.59 20.79 7.45
CA ASP A 357 -13.04 21.81 8.35
C ASP A 357 -12.13 22.76 7.56
N GLU A 358 -12.50 24.04 7.52
CA GLU A 358 -11.81 25.06 6.72
C GLU A 358 -10.34 25.24 7.14
N ASP A 359 -10.03 25.17 8.44
CA ASP A 359 -8.66 25.33 8.95
C ASP A 359 -7.79 24.13 8.61
N ILE A 360 -8.32 22.90 8.75
CA ILE A 360 -7.58 21.69 8.36
C ILE A 360 -7.35 21.66 6.84
N VAL A 361 -8.34 22.03 6.05
CA VAL A 361 -8.21 22.15 4.59
C VAL A 361 -7.17 23.21 4.21
N ALA A 362 -7.13 24.35 4.91
CA ALA A 362 -6.11 25.37 4.69
C ALA A 362 -4.71 24.84 5.01
N LEU A 363 -4.54 24.12 6.14
CA LEU A 363 -3.30 23.45 6.51
C LEU A 363 -2.80 22.52 5.39
N VAL A 364 -3.67 21.60 4.95
CA VAL A 364 -3.36 20.61 3.91
C VAL A 364 -2.98 21.27 2.59
N LYS A 365 -3.77 22.26 2.16
CA LYS A 365 -3.50 22.98 0.90
C LYS A 365 -2.19 23.76 0.96
N ARG A 366 -1.94 24.51 2.04
CA ARG A 366 -0.70 25.26 2.18
C ARG A 366 0.50 24.32 2.20
N LEU A 367 0.44 23.24 2.99
CA LEU A 367 1.49 22.23 3.09
C LEU A 367 1.82 21.63 1.72
N GLY A 368 0.81 21.21 0.97
CA GLY A 368 0.99 20.58 -0.34
C GLY A 368 1.47 21.55 -1.41
N TYR A 369 0.71 22.64 -1.63
CA TYR A 369 0.92 23.51 -2.78
C TYR A 369 1.99 24.58 -2.57
N GLN A 370 2.15 25.10 -1.36
CA GLN A 370 3.05 26.24 -1.11
C GLN A 370 4.38 25.83 -0.50
N GLU A 371 4.39 24.76 0.30
CA GLU A 371 5.60 24.31 1.00
C GLU A 371 6.23 23.07 0.36
N GLY A 372 5.45 22.08 -0.01
CA GLY A 372 5.93 20.83 -0.59
C GLY A 372 6.25 20.92 -2.09
N LEU A 373 5.28 21.35 -2.92
CA LEU A 373 5.45 21.42 -4.39
C LEU A 373 6.70 22.16 -4.86
N PRO A 374 7.13 23.30 -4.24
CA PRO A 374 8.31 24.02 -4.71
C PRO A 374 9.61 23.22 -4.69
N VAL A 375 9.69 22.16 -3.89
CA VAL A 375 10.88 21.30 -3.72
C VAL A 375 10.56 19.82 -3.95
N VAL A 376 9.44 19.52 -4.58
CA VAL A 376 9.02 18.14 -4.83
C VAL A 376 10.00 17.40 -5.73
N VAL A 377 10.23 16.13 -5.42
CA VAL A 377 10.92 15.23 -6.35
C VAL A 377 9.96 14.92 -7.50
N ASP A 378 10.16 15.57 -8.64
CA ASP A 378 9.29 15.41 -9.82
C ASP A 378 9.75 14.20 -10.65
N PRO A 379 8.94 13.13 -10.73
CA PRO A 379 9.27 11.94 -11.51
C PRO A 379 9.11 12.12 -13.03
N LYS A 380 8.51 13.22 -13.49
CA LYS A 380 8.21 13.56 -14.90
C LYS A 380 7.15 12.68 -15.58
N ILE A 381 6.84 11.50 -15.05
CA ILE A 381 5.81 10.59 -15.57
C ILE A 381 4.44 10.80 -14.94
N LEU A 382 4.40 11.40 -13.75
CA LEU A 382 3.20 11.86 -13.04
C LEU A 382 3.39 13.33 -12.69
N ASP A 383 2.35 14.13 -12.90
CA ASP A 383 2.35 15.53 -12.48
C ASP A 383 2.09 15.63 -10.97
N PRO A 384 3.07 16.12 -10.16
CA PRO A 384 2.89 16.22 -8.72
C PRO A 384 1.72 17.10 -8.30
N ARG A 385 1.42 18.18 -9.06
CA ARG A 385 0.27 19.05 -8.77
C ARG A 385 -1.05 18.32 -9.00
N ALA A 386 -1.19 17.66 -10.15
CA ALA A 386 -2.39 16.89 -10.46
C ALA A 386 -2.60 15.76 -9.43
N PHE A 387 -1.51 15.16 -8.93
CA PHE A 387 -1.58 14.15 -7.87
C PHE A 387 -2.12 14.75 -6.56
N ILE A 388 -1.63 15.93 -6.13
CA ILE A 388 -2.17 16.62 -4.94
C ILE A 388 -3.64 17.02 -5.16
N ASP A 389 -4.01 17.52 -6.34
CA ASP A 389 -5.38 17.88 -6.68
C ASP A 389 -6.33 16.68 -6.50
N GLU A 390 -5.90 15.50 -6.93
CA GLU A 390 -6.67 14.26 -6.74
C GLU A 390 -6.74 13.85 -5.26
N VAL A 391 -5.62 13.93 -4.53
CA VAL A 391 -5.58 13.62 -3.10
C VAL A 391 -6.53 14.51 -2.32
N VAL A 392 -6.44 15.82 -2.50
CA VAL A 392 -7.22 16.81 -1.75
C VAL A 392 -8.69 16.85 -2.21
N GLY A 393 -8.93 16.67 -3.50
CA GLY A 393 -10.28 16.82 -4.08
C GLY A 393 -11.10 15.52 -4.15
N GLN A 394 -10.47 14.36 -4.16
CA GLN A 394 -11.17 13.10 -4.37
C GLN A 394 -10.91 12.05 -3.28
N ARG A 395 -9.66 11.94 -2.79
CA ARG A 395 -9.26 10.86 -1.91
C ARG A 395 -9.56 11.16 -0.44
N LEU A 396 -9.02 12.27 0.08
CA LEU A 396 -9.22 12.65 1.48
C LEU A 396 -10.70 12.94 1.83
N PRO A 397 -11.51 13.62 0.99
CA PRO A 397 -12.91 13.87 1.29
C PRO A 397 -13.85 12.70 1.04
N ASN A 398 -13.36 11.54 0.59
CA ASN A 398 -14.20 10.40 0.23
C ASN A 398 -14.84 9.74 1.47
N PRO A 399 -16.20 9.83 1.64
CA PRO A 399 -16.87 9.32 2.84
C PRO A 399 -16.88 7.79 2.95
N PHE A 400 -16.59 7.09 1.85
CA PHE A 400 -16.49 5.64 1.85
C PHE A 400 -15.11 5.12 2.29
N MET A 401 -14.13 6.01 2.47
CA MET A 401 -12.82 5.62 3.00
C MET A 401 -12.87 5.76 4.53
N PRO A 402 -13.05 4.65 5.28
CA PRO A 402 -13.19 4.68 6.73
C PRO A 402 -11.83 4.84 7.41
N ASP A 403 -11.10 5.89 7.01
CA ASP A 403 -9.80 6.18 7.56
C ASP A 403 -9.92 7.13 8.76
N ALA A 404 -9.27 6.73 9.86
CA ALA A 404 -9.34 7.45 11.11
C ALA A 404 -8.04 8.21 11.39
N PRO A 405 -8.10 9.47 11.88
CA PRO A 405 -6.91 10.21 12.26
C PRO A 405 -6.03 9.45 13.27
N GLN A 406 -6.63 8.75 14.22
CA GLN A 406 -5.92 7.93 15.22
C GLN A 406 -5.07 6.82 14.57
N ARG A 407 -5.57 6.20 13.49
CA ARG A 407 -4.80 5.20 12.74
C ARG A 407 -3.62 5.82 11.99
N ILE A 408 -3.82 6.99 11.40
CA ILE A 408 -2.77 7.69 10.67
C ILE A 408 -1.69 8.22 11.62
N ALA A 409 -2.07 8.67 12.82
CA ALA A 409 -1.16 9.17 13.85
C ALA A 409 -0.31 8.08 14.53
N THR A 410 -0.55 6.78 14.26
CA THR A 410 0.33 5.69 14.72
C THR A 410 1.75 5.88 14.18
N ASP A 411 2.78 5.60 14.99
CA ASP A 411 4.20 5.66 14.62
C ASP A 411 4.65 7.00 14.01
N THR A 412 4.09 8.12 14.46
CA THR A 412 4.43 9.44 13.90
C THR A 412 5.90 9.81 14.11
N SER A 413 6.52 9.40 15.23
CA SER A 413 7.95 9.62 15.48
C SER A 413 8.85 9.01 14.39
N GLN A 414 8.41 7.91 13.76
CA GLN A 414 9.11 7.24 12.67
C GLN A 414 8.81 7.84 11.29
N LYS A 415 7.89 8.79 11.24
CA LYS A 415 7.34 9.34 9.99
C LYS A 415 7.73 10.80 9.74
N VAL A 416 7.84 11.63 10.78
CA VAL A 416 8.05 13.08 10.63
C VAL A 416 9.34 13.42 9.88
N GLY A 417 10.40 12.64 10.06
CA GLY A 417 11.66 12.83 9.34
C GLY A 417 11.53 12.71 7.83
N ILE A 418 10.87 11.66 7.37
CA ILE A 418 10.66 11.43 5.93
C ILE A 418 9.54 12.31 5.36
N ARG A 419 8.50 12.61 6.14
CA ARG A 419 7.33 13.35 5.67
C ARG A 419 7.50 14.87 5.69
N PHE A 420 8.27 15.42 6.63
CA PHE A 420 8.54 16.86 6.74
C PHE A 420 10.02 17.17 6.64
N GLY A 421 10.88 16.36 7.26
CA GLY A 421 12.32 16.56 7.26
C GLY A 421 12.94 16.55 5.86
N GLU A 422 12.46 15.71 4.94
CA GLU A 422 12.95 15.70 3.56
C GLU A 422 12.64 17.03 2.83
N THR A 423 11.46 17.60 3.04
CA THR A 423 11.13 18.93 2.52
C THR A 423 12.02 20.00 3.13
N ILE A 424 12.26 19.98 4.45
CA ILE A 424 13.18 20.92 5.13
C ILE A 424 14.59 20.80 4.56
N LYS A 425 15.12 19.59 4.38
CA LYS A 425 16.43 19.34 3.76
C LYS A 425 16.52 19.92 2.34
N SER A 426 15.45 19.77 1.56
CA SER A 426 15.40 20.32 0.21
C SER A 426 15.45 21.85 0.22
N TYR A 427 14.72 22.50 1.14
CA TYR A 427 14.82 23.96 1.33
C TYR A 427 16.23 24.41 1.69
N ILE A 428 16.88 23.70 2.61
CA ILE A 428 18.28 23.98 3.01
C ILE A 428 19.22 23.80 1.81
N ALA A 429 19.12 22.70 1.10
CA ALA A 429 20.00 22.39 -0.04
C ALA A 429 19.84 23.37 -1.20
N GLU A 430 18.62 23.89 -1.43
CA GLU A 430 18.33 24.87 -2.48
C GLU A 430 18.53 26.33 -2.01
N GLY A 431 18.90 26.56 -0.76
CA GLY A 431 19.07 27.90 -0.20
C GLY A 431 17.77 28.71 -0.13
N ARG A 432 16.64 28.03 0.00
CA ARG A 432 15.32 28.66 0.14
C ARG A 432 15.10 29.19 1.56
N ASP A 433 14.24 30.18 1.67
CA ASP A 433 13.87 30.76 2.95
C ASP A 433 13.04 29.78 3.79
N LEU A 434 13.64 29.25 4.85
CA LEU A 434 12.97 28.38 5.83
C LEU A 434 11.90 29.12 6.65
N ASP A 435 12.03 30.44 6.81
CA ASP A 435 11.03 31.22 7.56
C ASP A 435 9.70 31.34 6.80
N SER A 436 9.70 31.10 5.48
CA SER A 436 8.48 31.03 4.67
C SER A 436 7.60 29.82 5.00
N LEU A 437 8.15 28.76 5.62
CA LEU A 437 7.41 27.59 6.05
C LEU A 437 6.51 27.92 7.26
N VAL A 438 5.24 27.54 7.16
CA VAL A 438 4.23 27.73 8.22
C VAL A 438 3.59 26.41 8.58
N SER A 439 3.09 25.66 7.59
CA SER A 439 2.35 24.42 7.82
C SER A 439 3.24 23.30 8.37
N ILE A 440 4.49 23.20 7.92
CA ILE A 440 5.43 22.20 8.44
C ILE A 440 5.75 22.46 9.93
N PRO A 441 6.22 23.66 10.35
CA PRO A 441 6.47 23.91 11.76
C PRO A 441 5.20 23.85 12.61
N LEU A 442 4.03 24.24 12.08
CA LEU A 442 2.75 24.10 12.74
C LEU A 442 2.39 22.61 12.96
N ALA A 443 2.52 21.75 11.94
CA ALA A 443 2.27 20.32 12.05
C ALA A 443 3.20 19.63 13.06
N LEU A 444 4.47 20.04 13.13
CA LEU A 444 5.44 19.54 14.12
C LEU A 444 5.10 20.02 15.54
N ALA A 445 4.69 21.27 15.71
CA ALA A 445 4.21 21.80 16.99
C ALA A 445 2.95 21.06 17.44
N GLY A 446 1.97 20.88 16.57
CA GLY A 446 0.76 20.14 16.84
C GLY A 446 1.04 18.68 17.23
N TRP A 447 1.98 18.00 16.57
CA TRP A 447 2.39 16.65 16.97
C TRP A 447 2.99 16.60 18.38
N LEU A 448 3.87 17.55 18.72
CA LEU A 448 4.45 17.64 20.07
C LEU A 448 3.37 17.97 21.12
N ARG A 449 2.40 18.83 20.76
CA ARG A 449 1.24 19.13 21.62
C ARG A 449 0.31 17.91 21.79
N TYR A 450 0.10 17.12 20.74
CA TYR A 450 -0.68 15.87 20.76
C TYR A 450 -0.10 14.85 21.76
N LEU A 451 1.24 14.78 21.90
CA LEU A 451 1.91 13.89 22.85
C LEU A 451 1.58 14.18 24.32
N LEU A 452 1.04 15.35 24.66
CA LEU A 452 0.58 15.67 26.02
C LEU A 452 -0.72 14.95 26.40
N ALA A 453 -1.33 14.18 25.48
CA ALA A 453 -2.52 13.37 25.70
C ALA A 453 -3.76 14.17 26.22
N VAL A 454 -3.89 15.43 25.81
CA VAL A 454 -5.01 16.31 26.14
C VAL A 454 -5.56 16.92 24.84
N ASP A 455 -6.87 16.80 24.63
CA ASP A 455 -7.56 17.37 23.46
C ASP A 455 -7.72 18.90 23.53
N ASP A 456 -8.31 19.49 22.50
CA ASP A 456 -8.52 20.94 22.44
C ASP A 456 -9.64 21.43 23.38
N ASN A 457 -10.44 20.52 23.97
CA ASN A 457 -11.42 20.85 25.00
C ASN A 457 -10.83 20.78 26.43
N GLY A 458 -9.57 20.37 26.55
CA GLY A 458 -8.90 20.16 27.85
C GLY A 458 -9.18 18.79 28.47
N SER A 459 -9.76 17.84 27.72
CA SER A 459 -10.04 16.49 28.17
C SER A 459 -8.89 15.56 27.86
N ALA A 460 -8.69 14.53 28.69
CA ALA A 460 -7.72 13.48 28.41
C ALA A 460 -8.08 12.74 27.12
N MET A 461 -7.09 12.47 26.29
CA MET A 461 -7.21 11.71 25.03
C MET A 461 -6.16 10.61 24.93
N GLU A 462 -6.45 9.58 24.15
CA GLU A 462 -5.49 8.53 23.88
C GLU A 462 -4.52 8.97 22.77
N VAL A 463 -3.22 8.81 23.02
CA VAL A 463 -2.17 8.96 22.03
C VAL A 463 -1.95 7.61 21.35
N SER A 464 -2.00 7.59 20.02
CA SER A 464 -1.79 6.38 19.20
C SER A 464 -0.45 5.72 19.50
N ALA A 465 -0.36 4.42 19.21
CA ALA A 465 0.87 3.65 19.42
C ALA A 465 2.05 4.27 18.64
N ASP A 466 3.19 4.40 19.33
CA ASP A 466 4.41 4.96 18.74
C ASP A 466 5.61 4.43 19.54
N PRO A 467 6.69 3.95 18.89
CA PRO A 467 7.85 3.40 19.56
C PRO A 467 8.56 4.35 20.51
N LEU A 468 8.51 5.67 20.23
CA LEU A 468 9.16 6.71 21.04
C LEU A 468 8.17 7.43 22.00
N LYS A 469 6.91 7.01 22.05
CA LYS A 469 5.86 7.71 22.82
C LYS A 469 6.28 7.95 24.27
N ASP A 470 6.68 6.92 24.97
CA ASP A 470 6.98 7.00 26.41
C ASP A 470 8.22 7.86 26.68
N ASP A 471 9.26 7.77 25.84
CA ASP A 471 10.46 8.62 25.94
C ASP A 471 10.13 10.10 25.67
N LEU A 472 9.35 10.36 24.62
CA LEU A 472 8.97 11.74 24.27
C LEU A 472 8.04 12.35 25.32
N GLN A 473 7.07 11.59 25.84
CA GLN A 473 6.20 12.06 26.93
C GLN A 473 6.99 12.33 28.22
N ALA A 474 7.99 11.51 28.53
CA ALA A 474 8.88 11.75 29.66
C ALA A 474 9.67 13.08 29.53
N LYS A 475 10.13 13.41 28.32
CA LYS A 475 10.82 14.70 28.03
C LYS A 475 9.89 15.91 28.12
N LEU A 476 8.60 15.71 27.87
CA LEU A 476 7.57 16.74 27.98
C LEU A 476 6.94 16.82 29.39
N ALA A 477 7.43 16.03 30.34
CA ALA A 477 6.90 15.99 31.71
C ALA A 477 6.93 17.38 32.37
N GLY A 478 5.86 17.71 33.11
CA GLY A 478 5.71 18.99 33.80
C GLY A 478 5.07 20.10 32.95
N ILE A 479 4.84 19.87 31.63
CA ILE A 479 4.08 20.80 30.81
C ILE A 479 2.57 20.53 31.04
N GLU A 480 1.83 21.59 31.36
CA GLU A 480 0.39 21.52 31.62
C GLU A 480 -0.40 22.36 30.61
N VAL A 481 -1.35 21.74 29.95
CA VAL A 481 -2.31 22.46 29.08
C VAL A 481 -3.15 23.42 29.91
N GLY A 482 -3.31 24.66 29.47
CA GLY A 482 -3.92 25.75 30.23
C GLY A 482 -2.92 26.55 31.09
N LYS A 483 -1.65 26.15 31.10
CA LYS A 483 -0.58 26.82 31.84
C LYS A 483 0.69 26.96 30.98
N PRO A 484 0.71 27.82 29.97
CA PRO A 484 1.87 28.00 29.08
C PRO A 484 3.18 28.31 29.81
N GLU A 485 3.09 28.91 31.00
CA GLU A 485 4.24 29.21 31.87
C GLU A 485 4.96 27.95 32.39
N THR A 486 4.40 26.78 32.28
CA THR A 486 5.06 25.51 32.61
C THR A 486 6.04 25.04 31.54
N TYR A 487 6.03 25.68 30.38
CA TYR A 487 7.02 25.46 29.33
C TYR A 487 8.32 26.23 29.64
N HIS A 488 9.40 25.51 29.73
CA HIS A 488 10.73 26.06 30.05
C HIS A 488 11.81 25.61 29.06
N GLY A 489 11.43 25.34 27.78
CA GLY A 489 12.35 24.91 26.76
C GLY A 489 12.53 23.38 26.65
N GLN A 490 11.57 22.60 27.16
CA GLN A 490 11.62 21.13 27.10
C GLN A 490 11.70 20.57 25.68
N LEU A 491 11.24 21.31 24.66
CA LEU A 491 11.31 20.89 23.27
C LEU A 491 12.74 20.86 22.71
N LYS A 492 13.68 21.62 23.30
CA LYS A 492 15.00 21.80 22.72
C LYS A 492 15.75 20.48 22.47
N GLU A 493 15.73 19.56 23.42
CA GLU A 493 16.37 18.24 23.29
C GLU A 493 15.70 17.41 22.21
N ILE A 494 14.36 17.47 22.10
CA ILE A 494 13.59 16.74 21.09
C ILE A 494 13.90 17.30 19.70
N LEU A 495 13.85 18.63 19.52
CA LEU A 495 14.06 19.31 18.24
C LEU A 495 15.50 19.16 17.72
N ALA A 496 16.49 18.96 18.61
CA ALA A 496 17.87 18.67 18.23
C ALA A 496 18.06 17.24 17.68
N ASN A 497 17.08 16.35 17.86
CA ASN A 497 17.22 14.94 17.48
C ASN A 497 17.01 14.73 15.96
N ALA A 498 18.09 14.77 15.20
CA ALA A 498 18.07 14.54 13.76
C ALA A 498 17.59 13.11 13.37
N SER A 499 17.60 12.13 14.27
CA SER A 499 17.06 10.80 13.95
C SER A 499 15.54 10.79 13.87
N ILE A 500 14.87 11.72 14.54
CA ILE A 500 13.40 11.91 14.47
C ILE A 500 13.03 12.79 13.26
N PHE A 501 13.66 13.97 13.15
CA PHE A 501 13.25 14.99 12.18
C PHE A 501 14.05 14.96 10.86
N GLY A 502 15.07 14.13 10.76
CA GLY A 502 15.98 14.10 9.61
C GLY A 502 17.02 15.23 9.60
N VAL A 503 16.85 16.26 10.41
CA VAL A 503 17.75 17.40 10.62
C VAL A 503 17.73 17.83 12.10
N ASP A 504 18.79 18.46 12.56
CA ASP A 504 18.77 19.19 13.83
C ASP A 504 18.02 20.52 13.62
N LEU A 505 16.77 20.58 14.07
CA LEU A 505 15.92 21.76 13.91
C LEU A 505 16.42 22.95 14.71
N THR A 506 17.17 22.73 15.81
CA THR A 506 17.73 23.83 16.64
C THR A 506 18.80 24.60 15.91
N SER A 507 19.36 24.06 14.84
CA SER A 507 20.31 24.76 13.96
C SER A 507 19.61 25.63 12.90
N THR A 508 18.27 25.72 12.92
CA THR A 508 17.45 26.43 11.94
C THR A 508 16.50 27.41 12.63
N VAL A 509 15.92 28.34 11.87
CA VAL A 509 14.87 29.26 12.34
C VAL A 509 13.55 28.53 12.69
N LEU A 510 13.43 27.26 12.31
CA LEU A 510 12.19 26.50 12.52
C LEU A 510 11.98 26.12 13.99
N ALA A 511 13.05 25.94 14.78
CA ALA A 511 12.91 25.61 16.19
C ALA A 511 12.10 26.67 16.95
N ASP A 512 12.45 27.95 16.82
CA ASP A 512 11.76 29.05 17.47
C ASP A 512 10.30 29.14 17.00
N LYS A 513 10.05 28.84 15.72
CA LYS A 513 8.70 28.87 15.14
C LYS A 513 7.83 27.73 15.67
N ILE A 514 8.41 26.53 15.79
CA ILE A 514 7.73 25.36 16.38
C ILE A 514 7.41 25.63 17.86
N GLU A 515 8.39 26.14 18.62
CA GLU A 515 8.17 26.49 20.02
C GLU A 515 7.07 27.53 20.19
N LYS A 516 7.05 28.56 19.35
CA LYS A 516 6.01 29.61 19.37
C LYS A 516 4.61 29.02 19.16
N PHE A 517 4.43 28.16 18.16
CA PHE A 517 3.15 27.51 17.92
C PHE A 517 2.78 26.56 19.06
N PHE A 518 3.72 25.74 19.54
CA PHE A 518 3.51 24.85 20.65
C PHE A 518 3.03 25.59 21.91
N VAL A 519 3.70 26.67 22.29
CA VAL A 519 3.32 27.50 23.46
C VAL A 519 1.93 28.14 23.27
N ALA A 520 1.61 28.59 22.04
CA ALA A 520 0.28 29.10 21.74
C ALA A 520 -0.81 28.04 21.91
N GLU A 521 -0.54 26.79 21.50
CA GLU A 521 -1.46 25.65 21.66
C GLU A 521 -1.60 25.16 23.12
N LEU A 522 -0.73 25.60 24.03
CA LEU A 522 -0.84 25.31 25.47
C LEU A 522 -1.82 26.22 26.21
N ALA A 523 -2.33 27.30 25.60
CA ALA A 523 -3.08 28.34 26.31
C ALA A 523 -4.41 27.84 26.94
N GLY A 524 -4.86 26.64 26.63
CA GLY A 524 -6.04 26.04 27.24
C GLY A 524 -7.08 25.58 26.19
N PRO A 525 -8.33 25.33 26.62
CA PRO A 525 -9.39 24.93 25.72
C PRO A 525 -9.58 25.87 24.53
N GLY A 526 -9.67 25.31 23.31
CA GLY A 526 -9.80 26.09 22.07
C GLY A 526 -8.48 26.66 21.52
N ALA A 527 -7.36 26.49 22.23
CA ALA A 527 -6.08 27.08 21.84
C ALA A 527 -5.47 26.40 20.60
N VAL A 528 -5.68 25.11 20.41
CA VAL A 528 -5.22 24.37 19.21
C VAL A 528 -5.96 24.88 17.98
N ARG A 529 -7.30 24.98 18.04
CA ARG A 529 -8.14 25.55 16.98
C ARG A 529 -7.73 26.97 16.65
N LYS A 530 -7.57 27.80 17.68
CA LYS A 530 -7.21 29.22 17.52
C LYS A 530 -5.84 29.37 16.83
N THR A 531 -4.85 28.63 17.30
CA THR A 531 -3.49 28.69 16.73
C THR A 531 -3.48 28.24 15.29
N LEU A 532 -4.18 27.12 14.97
CA LEU A 532 -4.35 26.63 13.62
C LEU A 532 -4.95 27.70 12.69
N HIS A 533 -6.06 28.32 13.11
CA HIS A 533 -6.74 29.37 12.36
C HIS A 533 -5.84 30.60 12.14
N GLU A 534 -5.25 31.15 13.21
CA GLU A 534 -4.44 32.37 13.15
C GLU A 534 -3.13 32.18 12.34
N ALA A 535 -2.54 30.98 12.35
CA ALA A 535 -1.32 30.68 11.58
C ALA A 535 -1.56 30.57 10.08
N LEU A 536 -2.79 30.28 9.67
CA LEU A 536 -3.16 29.99 8.26
C LEU A 536 -4.01 31.10 7.61
N ALA A 537 -4.46 32.10 8.40
CA ALA A 537 -5.23 33.25 7.95
C ALA A 537 -4.35 34.24 7.04
#